data_f73f0a53814ba9706098ff5720d3edc2
#
_entry.id   f73f0a53814ba9706098ff5720d3edc2
#
_cell.length_a   1.000
_cell.length_b   1.000
_cell.length_c   1.000
_cell.angle_alpha   90.00
_cell.angle_beta   90.00
_cell.angle_gamma   90.00
#
_symmetry.space_group_name_H-M   'P 1'
#
loop_
_entity.id
_entity.type
_entity.pdbx_description
1 polymer ?
#
loop_
_entity_poly.entity_id
_entity_poly.type
_entity_poly.pdbx_seq_one_letter_code
_entity_poly.pdbx_strand_id
1 'polypeptide(L)'
;MNEIFIRGTVQQIIDLDRFYYKIFDGEMIWLINSTKQLQQGYKVELYGKVSLDIQYKEIGEVSIASLKQVIVDVHKMDIISVGDLVENSVGIIW
;
A
#
# COMPACT_ATOMS: atom_id res chain seq x y z
N MET A 1 20.30 5.25 4.04
CA MET A 1 19.01 5.17 4.68
C MET A 1 17.93 5.15 3.65
N ASN A 2 17.07 4.20 3.76
CA ASN A 2 16.06 3.93 2.73
C ASN A 2 14.69 4.50 3.10
N GLU A 3 14.70 5.64 3.78
CA GLU A 3 13.46 6.32 4.11
C GLU A 3 12.88 7.02 2.90
N ILE A 4 11.57 6.98 2.79
CA ILE A 4 10.85 7.55 1.67
C ILE A 4 9.56 8.21 2.17
N PHE A 5 9.20 9.30 1.52
CA PHE A 5 7.90 9.92 1.68
C PHE A 5 7.07 9.64 0.44
N ILE A 6 5.83 9.17 0.66
CA ILE A 6 4.90 8.91 -0.42
C ILE A 6 3.60 9.65 -0.12
N ARG A 7 3.08 10.29 -1.16
CA ARG A 7 1.74 10.87 -1.14
C ARG A 7 0.98 10.26 -2.30
N GLY A 8 -0.11 9.58 -2.01
CA GLY A 8 -0.82 8.88 -3.05
C GLY A 8 -2.18 8.39 -2.63
N THR A 9 -2.76 7.57 -3.49
CA THR A 9 -4.11 7.03 -3.32
C THR A 9 -4.04 5.51 -3.19
N VAL A 10 -4.79 4.97 -2.24
CA VAL A 10 -4.91 3.52 -2.08
C VAL A 10 -5.63 2.96 -3.29
N GLN A 11 -4.88 2.23 -4.11
CA GLN A 11 -5.38 1.68 -5.37
C GLN A 11 -5.97 0.29 -5.18
N GLN A 12 -5.36 -0.50 -4.32
CA GLN A 12 -5.75 -1.90 -4.13
C GLN A 12 -5.39 -2.38 -2.73
N ILE A 13 -6.27 -3.19 -2.15
CA ILE A 13 -6.01 -3.93 -0.93
C ILE A 13 -5.42 -5.27 -1.33
N ILE A 14 -4.20 -5.55 -0.85
CA ILE A 14 -3.51 -6.80 -1.16
C ILE A 14 -3.74 -7.84 -0.07
N ASP A 15 -3.57 -7.45 1.18
CA ASP A 15 -3.78 -8.33 2.32
C ASP A 15 -4.27 -7.50 3.50
N LEU A 16 -5.55 -7.65 3.80
CA LEU A 16 -6.20 -6.86 4.84
C LEU A 16 -5.64 -7.18 6.23
N ASP A 17 -5.32 -8.45 6.49
CA ASP A 17 -4.83 -8.88 7.79
C ASP A 17 -3.43 -8.37 8.08
N ARG A 18 -2.62 -8.21 7.05
CA ARG A 18 -1.24 -7.72 7.17
C ARG A 18 -1.11 -6.24 6.89
N PHE A 19 -2.21 -5.58 6.53
CA PHE A 19 -2.23 -4.17 6.16
C PHE A 19 -1.33 -3.89 4.94
N TYR A 20 -1.40 -4.75 3.94
CA TYR A 20 -0.68 -4.59 2.68
C TYR A 20 -1.58 -3.94 1.64
N TYR A 21 -1.08 -2.87 1.06
CA TYR A 21 -1.83 -2.08 0.08
C TYR A 21 -0.93 -1.64 -1.06
N LYS A 22 -1.54 -1.40 -2.22
CA LYS A 22 -0.88 -0.70 -3.31
C LYS A 22 -1.30 0.76 -3.30
N ILE A 23 -0.32 1.63 -3.33
CA ILE A 23 -0.51 3.08 -3.34
C ILE A 23 0.00 3.62 -4.68
N PHE A 24 -0.82 4.39 -5.35
CA PHE A 24 -0.44 5.07 -6.59
C PHE A 24 -0.12 6.52 -6.28
N ASP A 25 1.10 6.96 -6.59
CA ASP A 25 1.57 8.30 -6.28
C ASP A 25 1.42 9.30 -7.44
N GLY A 26 0.81 8.86 -8.54
CA GLY A 26 0.69 9.63 -9.77
C GLY A 26 1.64 9.15 -10.86
N GLU A 27 2.68 8.44 -10.51
CA GLU A 27 3.66 7.89 -11.44
C GLU A 27 3.91 6.41 -11.22
N MET A 28 4.05 6.01 -9.97
CA MET A 28 4.43 4.66 -9.59
C MET A 28 3.42 4.04 -8.64
N ILE A 29 3.39 2.73 -8.65
CA ILE A 29 2.62 1.95 -7.69
C ILE A 29 3.60 1.40 -6.65
N TRP A 30 3.28 1.69 -5.39
CA TRP A 30 4.09 1.25 -4.26
C TRP A 30 3.35 0.19 -3.47
N LEU A 31 4.02 -0.90 -3.16
CA LEU A 31 3.52 -1.86 -2.19
C LEU A 31 3.93 -1.40 -0.81
N ILE A 32 2.97 -1.24 0.08
CA ILE A 32 3.25 -0.78 1.44
C ILE A 32 2.72 -1.76 2.48
N ASN A 33 3.39 -1.78 3.61
CA ASN A 33 2.89 -2.39 4.84
C ASN A 33 2.50 -1.26 5.77
N SER A 34 1.22 -1.04 5.91
CA SER A 34 0.67 0.12 6.63
C SER A 34 0.65 -0.11 8.13
N THR A 35 0.61 0.99 8.88
CA THR A 35 0.42 0.96 10.33
C THR A 35 -1.05 0.87 10.72
N LYS A 36 -1.94 1.07 9.78
CA LYS A 36 -3.39 1.07 10.04
C LYS A 36 -4.13 0.52 8.84
N GLN A 37 -5.37 0.15 9.07
CA GLN A 37 -6.25 -0.33 8.02
C GLN A 37 -6.68 0.83 7.13
N LEU A 38 -6.64 0.58 5.82
CA LEU A 38 -7.01 1.56 4.81
C LEU A 38 -8.12 1.00 3.93
N GLN A 39 -8.77 1.89 3.22
CA GLN A 39 -9.74 1.51 2.21
C GLN A 39 -9.33 2.06 0.84
N GLN A 40 -9.77 1.36 -0.19
CA GLN A 40 -9.53 1.80 -1.56
C GLN A 40 -10.08 3.21 -1.77
N GLY A 41 -9.31 4.05 -2.43
CA GLY A 41 -9.67 5.43 -2.68
C GLY A 41 -9.18 6.43 -1.65
N TYR A 42 -8.71 5.96 -0.49
CA TYR A 42 -8.14 6.86 0.50
C TYR A 42 -6.90 7.55 -0.05
N LYS A 43 -6.79 8.84 0.21
CA LYS A 43 -5.56 9.60 -0.07
C LYS A 43 -4.75 9.69 1.21
N VAL A 44 -3.49 9.35 1.10
CA VAL A 44 -2.62 9.22 2.25
C VAL A 44 -1.29 9.91 2.01
N GLU A 45 -0.65 10.33 3.10
CA GLU A 45 0.75 10.70 3.15
C GLU A 45 1.43 9.78 4.14
N LEU A 46 2.58 9.25 3.76
CA LEU A 46 3.28 8.31 4.60
C LEU A 46 4.79 8.50 4.56
N TYR A 47 5.42 8.10 5.63
CA TYR A 47 6.86 7.91 5.72
C TYR A 47 7.14 6.46 6.04
N GLY A 48 8.10 5.88 5.38
CA GLY A 48 8.46 4.50 5.62
C GLY A 48 9.86 4.18 5.17
N LYS A 49 10.26 2.94 5.43
CA LYS A 49 11.54 2.40 4.98
C LYS A 49 11.32 1.43 3.85
N VAL A 50 12.13 1.57 2.82
CA VAL A 50 12.14 0.62 1.71
C VAL A 50 12.89 -0.63 2.14
N SER A 51 12.29 -1.78 1.92
CA SER A 51 12.91 -3.06 2.17
C SER A 51 12.59 -4.03 1.05
N LEU A 52 13.28 -5.17 1.04
CA LEU A 52 12.99 -6.25 0.12
C LEU A 52 12.23 -7.34 0.86
N ASP A 53 11.09 -7.69 0.28
CA ASP A 53 10.32 -8.84 0.73
C ASP A 53 10.62 -10.00 -0.21
N ILE A 54 11.10 -11.09 0.34
CA ILE A 54 11.41 -12.30 -0.42
C ILE A 54 10.33 -13.31 -0.14
N GLN A 55 9.60 -13.68 -1.17
CA GLN A 55 8.59 -14.70 -1.07
C GLN A 55 9.13 -16.01 -1.65
N TYR A 56 8.87 -17.08 -0.95
CA TYR A 56 9.25 -18.42 -1.37
C TYR A 56 8.02 -19.18 -1.79
N LYS A 57 8.17 -19.91 -2.87
CA LYS A 57 7.15 -20.82 -3.35
C LYS A 57 7.72 -22.24 -3.34
N GLU A 58 6.97 -23.16 -2.78
CA GLU A 58 7.33 -24.57 -2.82
C GLU A 58 6.77 -25.23 -4.06
N ILE A 59 7.63 -25.90 -4.79
CA ILE A 59 7.24 -26.73 -5.92
C ILE A 59 7.80 -28.12 -5.65
N GLY A 60 6.90 -29.04 -5.30
CA GLY A 60 7.34 -30.35 -4.84
C GLY A 60 8.11 -30.25 -3.54
N GLU A 61 9.34 -30.75 -3.53
CA GLU A 61 10.21 -30.71 -2.35
C GLU A 61 11.19 -29.55 -2.37
N VAL A 62 11.11 -28.69 -3.38
CA VAL A 62 12.07 -27.60 -3.57
C VAL A 62 11.41 -26.29 -3.24
N SER A 63 12.04 -25.54 -2.34
CA SER A 63 11.64 -24.16 -2.05
C SER A 63 12.42 -23.22 -2.97
N ILE A 64 11.70 -22.48 -3.77
CA ILE A 64 12.29 -21.53 -4.70
C ILE A 64 11.86 -20.13 -4.31
N ALA A 65 12.83 -19.21 -4.22
CA ALA A 65 12.51 -17.79 -4.06
C ALA A 65 11.78 -17.32 -5.33
N SER A 66 10.47 -17.19 -5.23
CA SER A 66 9.64 -16.92 -6.40
C SER A 66 9.58 -15.45 -6.75
N LEU A 67 9.79 -14.55 -5.78
CA LEU A 67 9.59 -13.14 -5.99
C LEU A 67 10.36 -12.33 -4.95
N LYS A 68 11.08 -11.33 -5.45
CA LYS A 68 11.63 -10.27 -4.61
C LYS A 68 10.81 -9.02 -4.88
N GLN A 69 10.14 -8.54 -3.87
CA GLN A 69 9.36 -7.31 -3.98
C GLN A 69 9.95 -6.22 -3.12
N VAL A 70 9.97 -5.01 -3.69
CA VAL A 70 10.25 -3.83 -2.89
C VAL A 70 8.98 -3.46 -2.15
N ILE A 71 9.07 -3.38 -0.84
CA ILE A 71 7.96 -3.01 0.01
C ILE A 71 8.38 -1.82 0.87
N VAL A 72 7.43 -0.95 1.15
CA VAL A 72 7.64 0.17 2.06
C VAL A 72 7.00 -0.16 3.40
N ASP A 73 7.83 -0.32 4.41
CA ASP A 73 7.38 -0.50 5.79
C ASP A 73 7.05 0.87 6.37
N VAL A 74 5.76 1.16 6.47
CA VAL A 74 5.30 2.46 6.92
C VAL A 74 5.47 2.58 8.42
N HIS A 75 6.04 3.70 8.88
CA HIS A 75 6.13 3.99 10.30
C HIS A 75 5.33 5.23 10.71
N LYS A 76 4.91 6.03 9.75
CA LYS A 76 4.01 7.16 10.00
C LYS A 76 3.09 7.34 8.81
N MET A 77 1.81 7.50 9.09
CA MET A 77 0.80 7.67 8.04
C MET A 77 -0.31 8.59 8.49
N ASP A 78 -0.70 9.47 7.58
CA ASP A 78 -1.87 10.33 7.75
C ASP A 78 -2.85 10.10 6.60
N ILE A 79 -4.10 9.93 6.93
CA ILE A 79 -5.18 9.87 5.95
C ILE A 79 -5.62 11.31 5.68
N ILE A 80 -5.38 11.76 4.44
CA ILE A 80 -5.69 13.14 4.05
C ILE A 80 -7.14 13.27 3.65
N SER A 81 -7.65 12.26 2.95
CA SER A 81 -8.99 12.28 2.40
C SER A 81 -9.49 10.84 2.26
N VAL A 82 -10.77 10.65 2.46
CA VAL A 82 -11.41 9.35 2.23
C VAL A 82 -11.70 9.12 0.74
N GLY A 83 -11.29 10.04 -0.09
CA GLY A 83 -11.23 9.87 -1.52
C GLY A 83 -12.55 10.10 -2.24
N ASP A 84 -12.48 9.82 -3.54
CA ASP A 84 -13.57 10.12 -4.44
C ASP A 84 -14.83 9.30 -4.20
N LEU A 85 -14.70 8.13 -3.58
CA LEU A 85 -15.86 7.30 -3.27
C LEU A 85 -16.84 8.03 -2.35
N VAL A 86 -16.33 8.68 -1.31
CA VAL A 86 -17.17 9.44 -0.39
C VAL A 86 -17.65 10.73 -1.05
N GLU A 87 -16.78 11.40 -1.76
CA GLU A 87 -17.12 12.61 -2.50
C GLU A 87 -18.22 12.33 -3.52
N ASN A 88 -18.08 11.25 -4.27
CA ASN A 88 -19.10 10.86 -5.24
C ASN A 88 -20.42 10.49 -4.57
N SER A 89 -20.37 9.82 -3.45
CA SER A 89 -21.59 9.49 -2.69
C SER A 89 -22.31 10.74 -2.22
N VAL A 90 -21.57 11.73 -1.79
CA VAL A 90 -22.13 13.02 -1.40
C VAL A 90 -22.63 13.78 -2.62
N GLY A 91 -21.88 13.73 -3.71
CA GLY A 91 -22.24 14.41 -4.94
C GLY A 91 -23.51 13.88 -5.58
N ILE A 92 -23.80 12.61 -5.43
CA ILE A 92 -25.02 12.01 -5.96
C ILE A 92 -26.27 12.54 -5.28
N ILE A 93 -26.14 12.99 -4.05
CA ILE A 93 -27.27 13.47 -3.26
C ILE A 93 -27.75 14.84 -3.71
N TRP A 94 -26.93 15.56 -4.42
CA TRP A 94 -27.25 16.93 -4.85
C TRP A 94 -28.07 16.93 -6.15
#